data_8e5159acd59da0973e36531c4956af39
#
_entry.id   8e5159acd59da0973e36531c4956af39
#
_cell.length_a   1.000
_cell.length_b   1.000
_cell.length_c   1.000
_cell.angle_alpha   90.00
_cell.angle_beta   90.00
_cell.angle_gamma   90.00
#
_symmetry.space_group_name_H-M   'P 1'
#
loop_
_entity.id
_entity.type
_entity.pdbx_description
1 polymer ?
#
loop_
_entity_poly.entity_id
_entity_poly.type
_entity_poly.pdbx_seq_one_letter_code
_entity_poly.pdbx_strand_id
1 'polypeptide(L)'
;MTVDHSKIPSITPSPLDGAPALEPLVSRCRIVDFPKIEDARGNLTFIEGDRHVDFGIKRVYYLYDVPGGAERGGHAHKGLHQLLIAMSGSFDVVVDDGRHRQRFHLNRSYYGLYIPPMIWREIDNFSSGSVCMVLASEYYDESDYYRDQDEFKAAAGA
;
A
#
# COMPACT_ATOMS: atom_id res chain seq x y z
N MET A 1 -49.72 51.91 14.22
CA MET A 1 -48.47 51.36 14.71
C MET A 1 -47.81 50.65 13.54
N THR A 2 -46.88 51.32 12.93
CA THR A 2 -46.07 50.75 11.80
C THR A 2 -44.85 50.02 12.36
N VAL A 3 -44.73 48.74 12.10
CA VAL A 3 -43.62 47.94 12.54
C VAL A 3 -42.49 48.14 11.54
N ASP A 4 -41.36 48.65 12.03
CA ASP A 4 -40.13 48.87 11.28
C ASP A 4 -39.43 47.52 10.99
N HIS A 5 -39.32 47.14 9.70
CA HIS A 5 -38.75 45.90 9.23
C HIS A 5 -37.26 46.02 8.85
N SER A 6 -36.54 47.03 9.36
CA SER A 6 -35.15 47.32 8.91
C SER A 6 -34.05 46.69 9.76
N LYS A 7 -34.32 45.65 10.57
CA LYS A 7 -33.27 44.95 11.37
C LYS A 7 -33.41 43.44 11.31
N ILE A 8 -33.17 42.88 10.13
CA ILE A 8 -32.82 41.47 10.03
C ILE A 8 -31.30 41.42 9.81
N PRO A 9 -30.50 40.88 10.74
CA PRO A 9 -29.08 40.67 10.47
C PRO A 9 -28.94 39.60 9.39
N SER A 10 -28.28 39.94 8.30
CA SER A 10 -27.88 38.97 7.27
C SER A 10 -26.91 38.00 7.90
N ILE A 11 -27.34 36.76 8.12
CA ILE A 11 -26.47 35.66 8.45
C ILE A 11 -25.72 35.28 7.16
N THR A 12 -24.53 35.79 7.02
CA THR A 12 -23.56 35.23 6.04
C THR A 12 -23.23 33.83 6.52
N PRO A 13 -23.47 32.76 5.73
CA PRO A 13 -22.98 31.45 6.12
C PRO A 13 -21.46 31.52 6.13
N SER A 14 -20.89 31.26 7.30
CA SER A 14 -19.47 31.01 7.46
C SER A 14 -19.09 29.84 6.56
N PRO A 15 -17.92 29.84 5.87
CA PRO A 15 -17.47 28.67 5.15
C PRO A 15 -17.46 27.49 6.13
N LEU A 16 -17.99 26.35 5.70
CA LEU A 16 -17.95 25.11 6.47
C LEU A 16 -16.49 24.69 6.64
N ASP A 17 -15.86 25.21 7.67
CA ASP A 17 -14.60 24.70 8.20
C ASP A 17 -14.87 23.31 8.75
N GLY A 18 -14.35 22.30 8.06
CA GLY A 18 -14.32 20.94 8.60
C GLY A 18 -14.87 19.82 7.72
N ALA A 19 -14.71 19.88 6.39
CA ALA A 19 -14.68 18.63 5.67
C ALA A 19 -13.46 17.85 6.18
N PRO A 20 -13.62 16.60 6.69
CA PRO A 20 -12.47 15.82 7.13
C PRO A 20 -11.51 15.73 5.94
N ALA A 21 -10.26 16.12 6.16
CA ALA A 21 -9.20 15.95 5.15
C ALA A 21 -9.25 14.47 4.72
N LEU A 22 -9.39 14.21 3.42
CA LEU A 22 -9.36 12.84 2.91
C LEU A 22 -8.04 12.23 3.35
N GLU A 23 -8.11 11.08 4.04
CA GLU A 23 -6.94 10.33 4.45
C GLU A 23 -6.03 10.07 3.25
N PRO A 24 -4.71 10.27 3.38
CA PRO A 24 -3.77 9.99 2.31
C PRO A 24 -3.94 8.55 1.81
N LEU A 25 -3.83 8.33 0.50
CA LEU A 25 -3.95 6.98 -0.07
C LEU A 25 -2.89 6.03 0.49
N VAL A 26 -1.70 6.55 0.81
CA VAL A 26 -0.61 5.78 1.44
C VAL A 26 -1.03 5.16 2.78
N SER A 27 -2.00 5.74 3.50
CA SER A 27 -2.52 5.20 4.76
C SER A 27 -3.32 3.89 4.58
N ARG A 28 -3.71 3.57 3.35
CA ARG A 28 -4.33 2.28 3.01
C ARG A 28 -3.32 1.14 2.87
N CYS A 29 -2.02 1.45 2.73
CA CYS A 29 -0.96 0.47 2.87
C CYS A 29 -0.90 0.04 4.32
N ARG A 30 -1.01 -1.25 4.60
CA ARG A 30 -1.09 -1.74 5.97
C ARG A 30 -0.44 -3.10 6.14
N ILE A 31 0.06 -3.33 7.34
CA ILE A 31 0.50 -4.67 7.75
C ILE A 31 -0.74 -5.55 7.97
N VAL A 32 -0.68 -6.75 7.42
CA VAL A 32 -1.67 -7.80 7.56
C VAL A 32 -1.03 -8.97 8.27
N ASP A 33 -1.53 -9.34 9.43
CA ASP A 33 -1.08 -10.50 10.19
C ASP A 33 -1.76 -11.77 9.69
N PHE A 34 -1.02 -12.88 9.64
CA PHE A 34 -1.53 -14.18 9.22
C PHE A 34 -1.58 -15.16 10.39
N PRO A 35 -2.39 -16.22 10.28
CA PRO A 35 -2.37 -17.29 11.24
C PRO A 35 -0.98 -17.89 11.40
N LYS A 36 -0.54 -18.05 12.63
CA LYS A 36 0.75 -18.63 12.99
C LYS A 36 0.49 -19.79 13.94
N ILE A 37 0.69 -20.99 13.45
CA ILE A 37 0.53 -22.22 14.22
C ILE A 37 1.92 -22.66 14.68
N GLU A 38 2.14 -22.67 15.98
CA GLU A 38 3.43 -22.95 16.60
C GLU A 38 3.41 -24.29 17.31
N ASP A 39 4.42 -25.11 17.10
CA ASP A 39 4.72 -26.29 17.90
C ASP A 39 6.23 -26.56 17.96
N ALA A 40 6.63 -27.61 18.70
CA ALA A 40 8.04 -27.96 18.89
C ALA A 40 8.77 -28.35 17.60
N ARG A 41 8.06 -28.63 16.50
CA ARG A 41 8.62 -28.98 15.17
C ARG A 41 8.80 -27.76 14.28
N GLY A 42 8.36 -26.57 14.70
CA GLY A 42 8.40 -25.32 13.94
C GLY A 42 7.02 -24.70 13.80
N ASN A 43 6.94 -23.67 12.94
CA ASN A 43 5.74 -22.88 12.75
C ASN A 43 5.17 -23.07 11.34
N LEU A 44 3.84 -22.97 11.24
CA LEU A 44 3.12 -22.97 9.98
C LEU A 44 2.31 -21.69 9.86
N THR A 45 2.40 -21.03 8.72
CA THR A 45 1.56 -19.89 8.34
C THR A 45 0.89 -20.21 7.00
N PHE A 46 -0.34 -19.79 6.83
CA PHE A 46 -1.08 -19.95 5.59
C PHE A 46 -1.87 -18.70 5.25
N ILE A 47 -2.12 -18.50 3.96
CA ILE A 47 -2.84 -17.34 3.43
C ILE A 47 -3.88 -17.85 2.44
N GLU A 48 -5.12 -17.47 2.67
CA GLU A 48 -6.23 -17.78 1.79
C GLU A 48 -6.76 -16.49 1.15
N GLY A 49 -6.92 -16.50 -0.17
CA GLY A 49 -7.54 -15.40 -0.89
C GLY A 49 -8.98 -15.17 -0.41
N ASP A 50 -9.42 -13.92 -0.46
CA ASP A 50 -10.73 -13.47 -0.01
C ASP A 50 -11.04 -13.72 1.50
N ARG A 51 -10.02 -14.13 2.27
CA ARG A 51 -10.12 -14.33 3.72
C ARG A 51 -9.08 -13.53 4.49
N HIS A 52 -7.79 -13.79 4.24
CA HIS A 52 -6.68 -13.09 4.89
C HIS A 52 -6.27 -11.84 4.12
N VAL A 53 -6.59 -11.80 2.83
CA VAL A 53 -6.47 -10.65 1.95
C VAL A 53 -7.81 -10.39 1.26
N ASP A 54 -8.12 -9.13 1.00
CA ASP A 54 -9.42 -8.70 0.42
C ASP A 54 -9.47 -8.87 -1.10
N PHE A 55 -8.75 -9.84 -1.63
CA PHE A 55 -8.73 -10.16 -3.07
C PHE A 55 -8.45 -11.65 -3.33
N GLY A 56 -8.92 -12.15 -4.47
CA GLY A 56 -8.55 -13.46 -4.97
C GLY A 56 -7.11 -13.45 -5.48
N ILE A 57 -6.30 -14.42 -5.06
CA ILE A 57 -4.90 -14.52 -5.46
C ILE A 57 -4.83 -15.22 -6.83
N LYS A 58 -4.41 -14.48 -7.86
CA LYS A 58 -4.25 -15.02 -9.22
C LYS A 58 -2.80 -15.29 -9.61
N ARG A 59 -1.86 -14.61 -8.98
CA ARG A 59 -0.43 -14.72 -9.29
C ARG A 59 0.39 -14.65 -8.03
N VAL A 60 1.44 -15.49 -7.98
CA VAL A 60 2.49 -15.45 -6.97
C VAL A 60 3.82 -15.26 -7.69
N TYR A 61 4.63 -14.34 -7.23
CA TYR A 61 6.00 -14.19 -7.67
C TYR A 61 6.92 -13.84 -6.51
N TYR A 62 8.19 -14.02 -6.66
CA TYR A 62 9.15 -13.76 -5.59
C TYR A 62 10.47 -13.23 -6.15
N LEU A 63 11.08 -12.35 -5.35
CA LEU A 63 12.40 -11.80 -5.59
C LEU A 63 13.39 -12.53 -4.68
N TYR A 64 14.48 -13.01 -5.25
CA TYR A 64 15.53 -13.73 -4.54
C TYR A 64 16.89 -13.42 -5.17
N ASP A 65 17.96 -13.73 -4.47
CA ASP A 65 19.34 -13.44 -4.90
C ASP A 65 19.55 -11.95 -5.22
N VAL A 66 18.85 -11.06 -4.49
CA VAL A 66 19.01 -9.62 -4.68
C VAL A 66 20.34 -9.19 -4.09
N PRO A 67 21.25 -8.60 -4.90
CA PRO A 67 22.57 -8.16 -4.42
C PRO A 67 22.42 -7.06 -3.33
N GLY A 68 23.37 -7.03 -2.40
CA GLY A 68 23.44 -5.94 -1.41
C GLY A 68 23.53 -4.58 -2.09
N GLY A 69 22.73 -3.62 -1.61
CA GLY A 69 22.63 -2.27 -2.16
C GLY A 69 21.78 -2.13 -3.42
N ALA A 70 21.24 -3.22 -3.96
CA ALA A 70 20.31 -3.17 -5.10
C ALA A 70 18.92 -2.72 -4.65
N GLU A 71 18.23 -2.04 -5.56
CA GLU A 71 16.83 -1.64 -5.43
C GLU A 71 15.97 -2.42 -6.42
N ARG A 72 14.74 -2.71 -6.02
CA ARG A 72 13.71 -3.37 -6.83
C ARG A 72 12.42 -2.55 -6.77
N GLY A 73 11.45 -2.89 -7.60
CA GLY A 73 10.21 -2.13 -7.71
C GLY A 73 10.37 -0.94 -8.65
N GLY A 74 10.16 0.29 -8.17
CA GLY A 74 10.20 1.48 -9.01
C GLY A 74 9.05 1.52 -10.01
N HIS A 75 7.83 1.24 -9.54
CA HIS A 75 6.61 1.27 -10.34
C HIS A 75 5.36 1.43 -9.46
N ALA A 76 4.25 1.72 -10.09
CA ALA A 76 2.92 1.66 -9.50
C ALA A 76 1.99 0.81 -10.39
N HIS A 77 0.88 0.39 -9.85
CA HIS A 77 -0.17 -0.33 -10.57
C HIS A 77 -1.46 0.48 -10.63
N LYS A 78 -2.16 0.40 -11.75
CA LYS A 78 -3.45 1.08 -11.95
C LYS A 78 -4.59 0.39 -11.22
N GLY A 79 -4.61 -0.95 -11.24
CA GLY A 79 -5.70 -1.75 -10.68
C GLY A 79 -5.26 -2.93 -9.81
N LEU A 80 -3.98 -3.31 -9.79
CA LEU A 80 -3.48 -4.47 -9.07
C LEU A 80 -3.41 -4.23 -7.57
N HIS A 81 -3.94 -5.17 -6.80
CA HIS A 81 -3.72 -5.31 -5.36
C HIS A 81 -2.59 -6.29 -5.08
N GLN A 82 -1.74 -5.99 -4.13
CA GLN A 82 -0.58 -6.83 -3.79
C GLN A 82 -0.40 -6.98 -2.30
N LEU A 83 0.20 -8.10 -1.92
CA LEU A 83 0.68 -8.37 -0.57
C LEU A 83 2.14 -8.82 -0.66
N LEU A 84 3.04 -8.11 0.00
CA LEU A 84 4.48 -8.40 0.05
C LEU A 84 4.84 -9.06 1.37
N ILE A 85 5.61 -10.15 1.33
CA ILE A 85 5.98 -10.95 2.50
C ILE A 85 7.48 -11.24 2.49
N ALA A 86 8.15 -11.02 3.62
CA ALA A 86 9.53 -11.46 3.81
C ALA A 86 9.54 -12.95 4.18
N MET A 87 9.69 -13.84 3.20
CA MET A 87 9.75 -15.29 3.41
C MET A 87 11.05 -15.73 4.06
N SER A 88 12.13 -15.00 3.85
CA SER A 88 13.43 -15.15 4.47
C SER A 88 14.13 -13.81 4.52
N GLY A 89 14.93 -13.59 5.55
CA GLY A 89 15.66 -12.34 5.73
C GLY A 89 14.75 -11.13 5.94
N SER A 90 15.22 -9.97 5.48
CA SER A 90 14.53 -8.70 5.64
C SER A 90 14.76 -7.75 4.48
N PHE A 91 13.85 -6.82 4.28
CA PHE A 91 13.96 -5.71 3.34
C PHE A 91 13.00 -4.59 3.75
N ASP A 92 13.20 -3.42 3.18
CA ASP A 92 12.33 -2.28 3.35
C ASP A 92 11.47 -2.07 2.10
N VAL A 93 10.23 -1.64 2.30
CA VAL A 93 9.33 -1.23 1.25
C VAL A 93 8.96 0.24 1.46
N VAL A 94 9.26 1.07 0.48
CA VAL A 94 8.86 2.47 0.46
C VAL A 94 7.64 2.61 -0.43
N VAL A 95 6.57 3.14 0.11
CA VAL A 95 5.31 3.41 -0.59
C VAL A 95 5.07 4.90 -0.70
N ASP A 96 4.50 5.34 -1.82
CA ASP A 96 4.33 6.74 -2.15
C ASP A 96 3.04 6.93 -2.96
N ASP A 97 2.15 7.81 -2.52
CA ASP A 97 0.90 8.14 -3.23
C ASP A 97 1.03 9.38 -4.14
N GLY A 98 2.26 9.88 -4.29
CA GLY A 98 2.57 11.09 -5.04
C GLY A 98 2.71 12.33 -4.17
N ARG A 99 2.19 12.30 -2.95
CA ARG A 99 2.23 13.42 -1.97
C ARG A 99 2.81 13.01 -0.63
N HIS A 100 2.56 11.78 -0.20
CA HIS A 100 2.97 11.22 1.08
C HIS A 100 3.77 9.96 0.86
N ARG A 101 4.79 9.77 1.69
CA ARG A 101 5.72 8.66 1.58
C ARG A 101 5.85 7.97 2.93
N GLN A 102 5.87 6.64 2.93
CA GLN A 102 6.01 5.83 4.14
C GLN A 102 6.94 4.64 3.87
N ARG A 103 7.71 4.24 4.88
CA ARG A 103 8.63 3.10 4.84
C ARG A 103 8.14 2.01 5.79
N PHE A 104 8.14 0.78 5.32
CA PHE A 104 7.85 -0.42 6.10
C PHE A 104 9.06 -1.34 6.09
N HIS A 105 9.40 -1.91 7.26
CA HIS A 105 10.42 -2.94 7.38
C HIS A 105 9.76 -4.30 7.52
N LEU A 106 10.04 -5.24 6.59
CA LEU A 106 9.51 -6.58 6.60
C LEU A 106 10.62 -7.58 6.93
N ASN A 107 10.41 -8.41 7.96
CA ASN A 107 11.43 -9.31 8.47
C ASN A 107 10.91 -10.66 9.02
N ARG A 108 9.63 -10.97 8.80
CA ARG A 108 9.00 -12.24 9.22
C ARG A 108 7.97 -12.68 8.21
N SER A 109 7.78 -14.00 8.10
CA SER A 109 6.88 -14.63 7.12
C SER A 109 5.42 -14.74 7.59
N TYR A 110 5.10 -14.38 8.82
CA TYR A 110 3.73 -14.47 9.36
C TYR A 110 2.96 -13.15 9.31
N TYR A 111 3.49 -12.15 8.61
CA TYR A 111 2.77 -10.94 8.24
C TYR A 111 3.26 -10.43 6.89
N GLY A 112 2.47 -9.58 6.28
CA GLY A 112 2.83 -8.94 5.01
C GLY A 112 2.36 -7.50 4.93
N LEU A 113 2.83 -6.79 3.91
CA LEU A 113 2.40 -5.44 3.58
C LEU A 113 1.41 -5.49 2.42
N TYR A 114 0.18 -5.08 2.69
CA TYR A 114 -0.81 -4.83 1.66
C TYR A 114 -0.57 -3.48 0.99
N ILE A 115 -0.57 -3.49 -0.35
CA ILE A 115 -0.43 -2.29 -1.19
C ILE A 115 -1.61 -2.23 -2.16
N PRO A 116 -2.49 -1.20 -2.04
CA PRO A 116 -3.59 -0.98 -2.97
C PRO A 116 -3.11 -0.45 -4.32
N PRO A 117 -3.99 -0.37 -5.34
CA PRO A 117 -3.71 0.35 -6.58
C PRO A 117 -3.29 1.81 -6.35
N MET A 118 -2.61 2.38 -7.33
CA MET A 118 -2.17 3.79 -7.34
C MET A 118 -1.21 4.15 -6.21
N ILE A 119 -0.36 3.22 -5.84
CA ILE A 119 0.77 3.43 -4.92
C ILE A 119 2.07 3.09 -5.65
N TRP A 120 2.98 4.05 -5.75
CA TRP A 120 4.35 3.81 -6.17
C TRP A 120 5.10 3.06 -5.07
N ARG A 121 5.89 2.05 -5.42
CA ARG A 121 6.71 1.31 -4.46
C ARG A 121 8.12 1.12 -4.95
N GLU A 122 9.02 1.15 -4.00
CA GLU A 122 10.43 0.81 -4.11
C GLU A 122 10.77 -0.17 -2.99
N ILE A 123 11.63 -1.14 -3.28
CA ILE A 123 12.07 -2.14 -2.31
C ILE A 123 13.59 -2.07 -2.23
N ASP A 124 14.12 -1.83 -1.07
CA ASP A 124 15.54 -1.66 -0.82
C ASP A 124 16.00 -2.34 0.47
N ASN A 125 17.24 -2.13 0.86
CA ASN A 125 17.82 -2.63 2.11
C ASN A 125 17.63 -4.13 2.32
N PHE A 126 17.81 -4.92 1.24
CA PHE A 126 17.73 -6.37 1.31
C PHE A 126 18.87 -6.96 2.15
N SER A 127 18.53 -7.82 3.12
CA SER A 127 19.51 -8.63 3.81
C SER A 127 20.01 -9.77 2.89
N SER A 128 21.17 -10.33 3.23
CA SER A 128 21.71 -11.49 2.49
C SER A 128 20.74 -12.68 2.56
N GLY A 129 20.48 -13.31 1.40
CA GLY A 129 19.58 -14.45 1.31
C GLY A 129 18.09 -14.12 1.55
N SER A 130 17.70 -12.85 1.52
CA SER A 130 16.30 -12.46 1.66
C SER A 130 15.46 -12.93 0.46
N VAL A 131 14.22 -13.26 0.74
CA VAL A 131 13.21 -13.62 -0.26
C VAL A 131 11.95 -12.79 -0.03
N CYS A 132 11.59 -12.00 -1.03
CA CYS A 132 10.34 -11.25 -1.07
C CYS A 132 9.32 -11.99 -1.91
N MET A 133 8.29 -12.56 -1.29
CA MET A 133 7.16 -13.14 -2.00
C MET A 133 6.04 -12.11 -2.15
N VAL A 134 5.43 -12.09 -3.34
CA VAL A 134 4.32 -11.20 -3.65
C VAL A 134 3.12 -12.00 -4.11
N LEU A 135 1.99 -11.79 -3.44
CA LEU A 135 0.68 -12.29 -3.84
C LEU A 135 -0.05 -11.17 -4.58
N ALA A 136 -0.56 -11.47 -5.76
CA ALA A 136 -1.16 -10.48 -6.64
C ALA A 136 -2.58 -10.84 -7.08
N SER A 137 -3.45 -9.84 -7.18
CA SER A 137 -4.87 -10.00 -7.49
C SER A 137 -5.15 -10.33 -8.95
N GLU A 138 -4.20 -10.08 -9.86
CA GLU A 138 -4.39 -10.26 -11.30
C GLU A 138 -3.19 -10.95 -11.94
N TYR A 139 -3.40 -11.48 -13.14
CA TYR A 139 -2.32 -11.94 -14.01
C TYR A 139 -1.43 -10.79 -14.43
N TYR A 140 -0.23 -11.11 -14.91
CA TYR A 140 0.68 -10.08 -15.42
C TYR A 140 0.06 -9.34 -16.61
N ASP A 141 0.05 -8.01 -16.51
CA ASP A 141 -0.38 -7.12 -17.58
C ASP A 141 0.48 -5.85 -17.54
N GLU A 142 1.32 -5.65 -18.55
CA GLU A 142 2.20 -4.48 -18.63
C GLU A 142 1.41 -3.17 -18.72
N SER A 143 0.21 -3.18 -19.29
CA SER A 143 -0.65 -1.99 -19.39
C SER A 143 -1.14 -1.48 -18.03
N ASP A 144 -1.10 -2.31 -16.98
CA ASP A 144 -1.45 -1.95 -15.61
C ASP A 144 -0.36 -1.17 -14.88
N TYR A 145 0.85 -1.08 -15.46
CA TYR A 145 2.00 -0.44 -14.81
C TYR A 145 2.11 1.04 -15.13
N TYR A 146 2.51 1.82 -14.12
CA TYR A 146 3.25 3.07 -14.26
C TYR A 146 4.72 2.77 -13.96
N ARG A 147 5.60 2.96 -14.94
CA ARG A 147 7.04 2.74 -14.79
C ARG A 147 7.84 4.04 -14.74
N ASP A 148 7.21 5.14 -15.10
CA ASP A 148 7.75 6.49 -14.97
C ASP A 148 7.08 7.18 -13.78
N GLN A 149 7.90 7.72 -12.88
CA GLN A 149 7.40 8.34 -11.64
C GLN A 149 6.67 9.65 -11.90
N ASP A 150 7.06 10.41 -12.92
CA ASP A 150 6.40 11.67 -13.25
C ASP A 150 5.03 11.43 -13.87
N GLU A 151 4.91 10.40 -14.73
CA GLU A 151 3.61 9.95 -15.25
C GLU A 151 2.70 9.48 -14.11
N PHE A 152 3.23 8.70 -13.17
CA PHE A 152 2.48 8.26 -12.00
C PHE A 152 1.99 9.45 -11.17
N LYS A 153 2.85 10.41 -10.85
CA LYS A 153 2.48 11.59 -10.06
C LYS A 153 1.40 12.42 -10.75
N ALA A 154 1.52 12.62 -12.06
CA ALA A 154 0.50 13.31 -12.83
C ALA A 154 -0.86 12.58 -12.77
N ALA A 155 -0.87 11.25 -12.89
CA ALA A 155 -2.09 10.44 -12.78
C ALA A 155 -2.68 10.41 -11.36
N ALA A 156 -1.83 10.49 -10.33
CA ALA A 156 -2.24 10.55 -8.93
C ALA A 156 -2.74 11.94 -8.49
N GLY A 157 -2.62 12.96 -9.35
CA GLY A 157 -3.03 14.33 -9.04
C GLY A 157 -2.09 15.02 -8.04
N ALA A 158 -0.82 14.66 -8.08
CA ALA A 158 0.22 15.15 -7.17
C ALA A 158 1.02 16.31 -7.79
#